data_e67d1729e1451e36e284702664a72412
#
_entry.id   e67d1729e1451e36e284702664a72412
#
_cell.length_a   1.000
_cell.length_b   1.000
_cell.length_c   1.000
_cell.angle_alpha   90.00
_cell.angle_beta   90.00
_cell.angle_gamma   90.00
#
_symmetry.space_group_name_H-M   'P 1'
#
loop_
_entity.id
_entity.type
_entity.pdbx_description
1 polymer ?
#
loop_
_entity_poly.entity_id
_entity_poly.type
_entity_poly.pdbx_seq_one_letter_code
_entity_poly.pdbx_strand_id
1 'polypeptide(L)'
;MLREDFFIDDYRPTKRLLNFRFVLRTMGELCMVLFPFLVIALFISLYYPHDTGTRPLAITAGVDAAVGALLILLGRDQGNTNIGSREGVMTVTISWFLVSLIGMLPYLLGSYITSASAAFFEAMSGFTTTGATVINRVEDVPRSILFWRASTQWLGGLGIIAFLVALIPMSGQRATTIFNSEATGVTHQKFDPHIGTMAKWLIVIYVSFTILCILLFGIGPMSWYDAVCHTFSCVSTGGFSTHSESIGFFHSTYIELVAITFMLLGATQFSLIYFAIVKRQPKRLFQDSELRWFLSLVLIMTTIGAIWLWYSGYFDVGDAFLKSLFAVTTLGTTTGFFSGDYSVWGSFFALIVIASMFVAGCSGSTSGGLKVVRFEVLAKNLSKELVRRVHPNVVSTIRMGNTPITDKVVVQVTSFFFAYSALAIIATGVITAEGYNLTDSFSSAVSCISNSGGGLGVFGPHGGFSSLSGVTQVFLSLLMVMGRLEIFTVLSLFHPSYWRS
;
A
#
# COMPACT_ATOMS: atom_id res chain seq x y z
N MET A 1 7.45 -2.23 55.23
CA MET A 1 8.27 -1.06 54.91
C MET A 1 9.37 -1.58 53.99
N LEU A 2 9.05 -1.80 52.70
CA LEU A 2 9.97 -2.20 51.64
C LEU A 2 9.82 -1.15 50.55
N ARG A 3 10.84 -0.28 50.45
CA ARG A 3 11.01 0.65 49.34
C ARG A 3 11.35 -0.18 48.10
N GLU A 4 10.44 -0.32 47.15
CA GLU A 4 10.78 -0.65 45.80
C GLU A 4 11.37 0.59 45.16
N ASP A 5 12.67 0.69 45.13
CA ASP A 5 13.41 1.61 44.27
C ASP A 5 13.27 1.10 42.84
N PHE A 6 12.26 1.62 42.14
CA PHE A 6 12.22 1.54 40.70
C PHE A 6 13.42 2.31 40.16
N PHE A 7 14.48 1.60 39.79
CA PHE A 7 15.57 2.10 38.97
C PHE A 7 14.98 2.53 37.63
N ILE A 8 14.54 3.77 37.56
CA ILE A 8 14.45 4.49 36.29
C ILE A 8 15.91 4.71 35.93
N ASP A 9 16.44 3.84 35.08
CA ASP A 9 17.71 4.06 34.42
C ASP A 9 17.73 5.51 33.94
N ASP A 10 18.69 6.27 34.39
CA ASP A 10 18.93 7.67 34.05
C ASP A 10 19.33 7.74 32.57
N TYR A 11 18.34 7.44 31.68
CA TYR A 11 18.45 7.63 30.25
C TYR A 11 18.49 9.14 30.03
N ARG A 12 19.66 9.76 30.20
CA ARG A 12 19.88 11.10 29.66
C ARG A 12 19.97 10.99 28.15
N PRO A 13 18.92 11.37 27.41
CA PRO A 13 19.02 11.42 25.98
C PRO A 13 20.12 12.43 25.64
N THR A 14 21.21 11.99 25.05
CA THR A 14 22.14 12.90 24.40
C THR A 14 21.30 13.74 23.44
N LYS A 15 21.26 15.07 23.66
CA LYS A 15 20.52 16.03 22.80
C LYS A 15 21.04 15.89 21.38
N ARG A 16 20.39 15.04 20.59
CA ARG A 16 20.77 14.80 19.21
C ARG A 16 19.84 15.64 18.34
N LEU A 17 20.37 16.72 17.79
CA LEU A 17 19.67 17.58 16.84
C LEU A 17 19.35 16.74 15.59
N LEU A 18 18.12 16.90 15.09
CA LEU A 18 17.68 16.28 13.84
C LEU A 18 18.57 16.73 12.67
N ASN A 19 19.04 15.78 11.88
CA ASN A 19 19.84 16.09 10.70
C ASN A 19 18.93 16.44 9.51
N PHE A 20 18.47 17.70 9.47
CA PHE A 20 17.64 18.20 8.36
C PHE A 20 18.34 18.15 7.00
N ARG A 21 19.67 18.23 6.95
CA ARG A 21 20.43 18.15 5.69
C ARG A 21 20.29 16.76 5.06
N PHE A 22 20.36 15.73 5.87
CA PHE A 22 20.10 14.36 5.40
C PHE A 22 18.69 14.22 4.81
N VAL A 23 17.66 14.73 5.52
CA VAL A 23 16.28 14.73 5.05
C VAL A 23 16.16 15.41 3.68
N LEU A 24 16.67 16.63 3.57
CA LEU A 24 16.61 17.41 2.32
C LEU A 24 17.32 16.67 1.17
N ARG A 25 18.52 16.14 1.41
CA ARG A 25 19.27 15.42 0.38
C ARG A 25 18.50 14.18 -0.11
N THR A 26 17.98 13.37 0.79
CA THR A 26 17.23 12.16 0.42
C THR A 26 15.96 12.51 -0.36
N MET A 27 15.25 13.58 0.03
CA MET A 27 14.11 14.09 -0.72
C MET A 27 14.50 14.54 -2.13
N GLY A 28 15.64 15.20 -2.28
CA GLY A 28 16.15 15.59 -3.59
C GLY A 28 16.57 14.39 -4.46
N GLU A 29 17.18 13.38 -3.86
CA GLU A 29 17.51 12.12 -4.55
C GLU A 29 16.22 11.39 -5.03
N LEU A 30 15.13 11.47 -4.27
CA LEU A 30 13.81 10.94 -4.67
C LEU A 30 13.23 11.67 -5.89
N CYS A 31 13.32 12.99 -5.96
CA CYS A 31 12.94 13.75 -7.17
C CYS A 31 13.72 13.26 -8.40
N MET A 32 15.03 12.99 -8.26
CA MET A 32 15.81 12.45 -9.37
C MET A 32 15.34 11.06 -9.83
N VAL A 33 14.68 10.29 -8.97
CA VAL A 33 14.05 9.01 -9.35
C VAL A 33 12.74 9.21 -10.11
N LEU A 34 11.98 10.28 -9.83
CA LEU A 34 10.74 10.61 -10.56
C LEU A 34 11.03 11.11 -11.98
N PHE A 35 12.11 11.88 -12.15
CA PHE A 35 12.46 12.57 -13.39
C PHE A 35 12.45 11.67 -14.64
N PRO A 36 13.09 10.49 -14.67
CA PRO A 36 13.04 9.60 -15.84
C PRO A 36 11.63 9.21 -16.28
N PHE A 37 10.72 8.99 -15.33
CA PHE A 37 9.33 8.61 -15.64
C PHE A 37 8.54 9.78 -16.23
N LEU A 38 8.78 11.01 -15.75
CA LEU A 38 8.22 12.22 -16.37
C LEU A 38 8.74 12.40 -17.79
N VAL A 39 10.03 12.13 -18.04
CA VAL A 39 10.64 12.20 -19.38
C VAL A 39 10.05 11.11 -20.29
N ILE A 40 9.86 9.88 -19.81
CA ILE A 40 9.22 8.82 -20.59
C ILE A 40 7.77 9.21 -20.92
N ALA A 41 7.01 9.74 -19.96
CA ALA A 41 5.65 10.23 -20.20
C ALA A 41 5.63 11.35 -21.24
N LEU A 42 6.63 12.26 -21.21
CA LEU A 42 6.80 13.31 -22.21
C LEU A 42 7.06 12.73 -23.61
N PHE A 43 7.92 11.71 -23.73
CA PHE A 43 8.13 11.04 -25.02
C PHE A 43 6.87 10.35 -25.54
N ILE A 44 6.07 9.74 -24.66
CA ILE A 44 4.76 9.17 -25.02
C ILE A 44 3.85 10.27 -25.58
N SER A 45 3.80 11.44 -24.92
CA SER A 45 3.02 12.58 -25.41
C SER A 45 3.46 13.07 -26.78
N LEU A 46 4.75 13.06 -27.07
CA LEU A 46 5.28 13.43 -28.37
C LEU A 46 5.01 12.38 -29.46
N TYR A 47 4.91 11.11 -29.06
CA TYR A 47 4.64 10.01 -29.98
C TYR A 47 3.18 9.93 -30.43
N TYR A 48 2.22 10.21 -29.55
CA TYR A 48 0.80 10.13 -29.88
C TYR A 48 0.31 11.48 -30.44
N PRO A 49 -0.28 11.48 -31.68
CA PRO A 49 -0.89 12.69 -32.24
C PRO A 49 -2.03 13.21 -31.34
N HIS A 50 -2.08 14.53 -31.16
CA HIS A 50 -3.09 15.23 -30.36
C HIS A 50 -3.06 14.95 -28.85
N ASP A 51 -2.01 14.34 -28.31
CA ASP A 51 -1.81 14.23 -26.86
C ASP A 51 -1.47 15.60 -26.28
N THR A 52 -2.33 16.11 -25.39
CA THR A 52 -2.19 17.45 -24.79
C THR A 52 -1.27 17.48 -23.57
N GLY A 53 -0.68 16.34 -23.18
CA GLY A 53 0.17 16.20 -22.00
C GLY A 53 1.57 16.79 -22.13
N THR A 54 2.03 17.16 -23.34
CA THR A 54 3.40 17.60 -23.61
C THR A 54 3.82 18.79 -22.73
N ARG A 55 3.04 19.88 -22.75
CA ARG A 55 3.34 21.09 -21.98
C ARG A 55 3.30 20.86 -20.46
N PRO A 56 2.23 20.26 -19.89
CA PRO A 56 2.18 19.93 -18.47
C PRO A 56 3.34 19.08 -17.99
N LEU A 57 3.68 18.01 -18.72
CA LEU A 57 4.76 17.09 -18.36
C LEU A 57 6.14 17.76 -18.47
N ALA A 58 6.39 18.58 -19.52
CA ALA A 58 7.66 19.30 -19.65
C ALA A 58 7.88 20.29 -18.51
N ILE A 59 6.84 21.06 -18.13
CA ILE A 59 6.92 21.99 -16.99
C ILE A 59 7.15 21.21 -15.69
N THR A 60 6.42 20.12 -15.48
CA THR A 60 6.58 19.31 -14.26
C THR A 60 7.97 18.69 -14.17
N ALA A 61 8.52 18.15 -15.26
CA ALA A 61 9.88 17.62 -15.29
C ALA A 61 10.92 18.71 -14.97
N GLY A 62 10.73 19.93 -15.49
CA GLY A 62 11.58 21.08 -15.16
C GLY A 62 11.51 21.48 -13.68
N VAL A 63 10.30 21.51 -13.11
CA VAL A 63 10.08 21.79 -11.67
C VAL A 63 10.70 20.69 -10.80
N ASP A 64 10.48 19.42 -11.14
CA ASP A 64 11.02 18.29 -10.41
C ASP A 64 12.56 18.30 -10.39
N ALA A 65 13.20 18.53 -11.56
CA ALA A 65 14.64 18.64 -11.66
C ALA A 65 15.19 19.84 -10.87
N ALA A 66 14.52 20.99 -10.92
CA ALA A 66 14.94 22.19 -10.19
C ALA A 66 14.80 22.00 -8.67
N VAL A 67 13.67 21.47 -8.20
CA VAL A 67 13.44 21.17 -6.78
C VAL A 67 14.42 20.11 -6.29
N GLY A 68 14.61 19.03 -7.05
CA GLY A 68 15.54 17.96 -6.72
C GLY A 68 16.98 18.47 -6.61
N ALA A 69 17.46 19.23 -7.59
CA ALA A 69 18.78 19.83 -7.55
C ALA A 69 18.96 20.80 -6.36
N LEU A 70 17.98 21.65 -6.10
CA LEU A 70 17.99 22.58 -4.96
C LEU A 70 18.07 21.81 -3.62
N LEU A 71 17.25 20.78 -3.43
CA LEU A 71 17.24 19.99 -2.20
C LEU A 71 18.56 19.23 -1.99
N ILE A 72 19.17 18.68 -3.06
CA ILE A 72 20.48 18.04 -2.99
C ILE A 72 21.57 19.06 -2.61
N LEU A 73 21.54 20.26 -3.18
CA LEU A 73 22.50 21.32 -2.87
C LEU A 73 22.38 21.80 -1.42
N LEU A 74 21.15 22.03 -0.94
CA LEU A 74 20.89 22.43 0.45
C LEU A 74 21.22 21.32 1.45
N GLY A 75 21.03 20.06 1.06
CA GLY A 75 21.34 18.87 1.85
C GLY A 75 22.79 18.40 1.76
N ARG A 76 23.68 19.13 1.06
CA ARG A 76 25.09 18.75 0.89
C ARG A 76 25.80 18.78 2.24
N ASP A 77 26.09 17.61 2.79
CA ASP A 77 26.72 17.44 4.11
C ASP A 77 28.18 16.99 3.96
N GLN A 78 29.00 17.48 4.88
CA GLN A 78 30.40 17.10 4.99
C GLN A 78 30.63 16.30 6.29
N GLY A 79 30.08 15.07 6.34
CA GLY A 79 30.68 14.08 7.21
C GLY A 79 29.97 13.61 8.48
N ASN A 80 28.73 13.96 8.77
CA ASN A 80 28.04 13.38 9.92
C ASN A 80 27.08 12.24 9.52
N THR A 81 27.58 10.99 9.57
CA THR A 81 26.89 9.78 9.08
C THR A 81 25.98 9.11 10.10
N ASN A 82 25.83 9.67 11.29
CA ASN A 82 25.00 9.07 12.32
C ASN A 82 23.51 9.41 12.13
N ILE A 83 22.81 8.63 11.32
CA ILE A 83 21.39 8.76 11.05
C ILE A 83 20.59 7.96 12.09
N GLY A 84 19.56 8.55 12.70
CA GLY A 84 18.70 7.93 13.67
C GLY A 84 17.34 7.51 13.10
N SER A 85 16.58 6.78 13.90
CA SER A 85 15.20 6.38 13.55
C SER A 85 14.27 7.57 13.32
N ARG A 86 14.51 8.71 14.02
CA ARG A 86 13.70 9.93 13.87
C ARG A 86 13.85 10.54 12.47
N GLU A 87 15.10 10.71 12.00
CA GLU A 87 15.38 11.21 10.66
C GLU A 87 14.76 10.31 9.59
N GLY A 88 14.78 8.99 9.79
CA GLY A 88 14.17 8.04 8.89
C GLY A 88 12.66 8.22 8.77
N VAL A 89 11.95 8.25 9.90
CA VAL A 89 10.49 8.45 9.96
C VAL A 89 10.10 9.79 9.33
N MET A 90 10.80 10.87 9.66
CA MET A 90 10.56 12.20 9.11
C MET A 90 10.78 12.24 7.60
N THR A 91 11.91 11.72 7.14
CA THR A 91 12.26 11.68 5.71
C THR A 91 11.17 10.97 4.92
N VAL A 92 10.79 9.77 5.35
CA VAL A 92 9.79 9.00 4.64
C VAL A 92 8.46 9.72 4.60
N THR A 93 7.94 10.16 5.74
CA THR A 93 6.63 10.82 5.77
C THR A 93 6.58 12.07 4.90
N ILE A 94 7.60 12.96 5.01
CA ILE A 94 7.64 14.19 4.21
C ILE A 94 7.84 13.89 2.72
N SER A 95 8.60 12.83 2.40
CA SER A 95 8.81 12.43 0.99
C SER A 95 7.50 12.09 0.27
N TRP A 96 6.55 11.41 0.93
CA TRP A 96 5.24 11.12 0.32
C TRP A 96 4.45 12.39 -0.02
N PHE A 97 4.52 13.40 0.83
CA PHE A 97 3.90 14.70 0.54
C PHE A 97 4.60 15.41 -0.62
N LEU A 98 5.94 15.44 -0.63
CA LEU A 98 6.69 16.11 -1.69
C LEU A 98 6.43 15.47 -3.05
N VAL A 99 6.55 14.13 -3.17
CA VAL A 99 6.32 13.45 -4.45
C VAL A 99 4.88 13.62 -4.93
N SER A 100 3.90 13.67 -4.02
CA SER A 100 2.50 13.91 -4.39
C SER A 100 2.25 15.36 -4.81
N LEU A 101 2.91 16.34 -4.19
CA LEU A 101 2.85 17.75 -4.61
C LEU A 101 3.46 17.96 -6.00
N ILE A 102 4.57 17.28 -6.33
CA ILE A 102 5.13 17.31 -7.67
C ILE A 102 4.25 16.52 -8.64
N GLY A 103 3.80 15.32 -8.21
CA GLY A 103 3.01 14.41 -9.02
C GLY A 103 1.63 14.92 -9.42
N MET A 104 1.05 15.88 -8.68
CA MET A 104 -0.23 16.48 -9.04
C MET A 104 -0.12 17.54 -10.16
N LEU A 105 1.09 18.07 -10.41
CA LEU A 105 1.28 19.18 -11.37
C LEU A 105 0.81 18.84 -12.78
N PRO A 106 1.07 17.64 -13.36
CA PRO A 106 0.57 17.29 -14.68
C PRO A 106 -0.96 17.38 -14.78
N TYR A 107 -1.68 16.98 -13.74
CA TYR A 107 -3.14 17.02 -13.72
C TYR A 107 -3.68 18.46 -13.68
N LEU A 108 -3.06 19.33 -12.85
CA LEU A 108 -3.47 20.73 -12.72
C LEU A 108 -3.10 21.55 -13.96
N LEU A 109 -1.85 21.47 -14.41
CA LEU A 109 -1.35 22.26 -15.53
C LEU A 109 -2.03 21.90 -16.87
N GLY A 110 -2.45 20.62 -17.00
CA GLY A 110 -3.24 20.15 -18.13
C GLY A 110 -4.74 20.39 -18.00
N SER A 111 -5.21 20.92 -16.85
CA SER A 111 -6.64 21.11 -16.54
C SER A 111 -7.48 19.83 -16.61
N TYR A 112 -6.84 18.65 -16.47
CA TYR A 112 -7.55 17.36 -16.40
C TYR A 112 -8.27 17.20 -15.07
N ILE A 113 -7.74 17.81 -14.02
CA ILE A 113 -8.36 17.97 -12.71
C ILE A 113 -8.24 19.44 -12.35
N THR A 114 -9.37 20.10 -12.13
CA THR A 114 -9.41 21.57 -11.94
C THR A 114 -9.15 21.98 -10.48
N SER A 115 -9.47 21.12 -9.52
CA SER A 115 -9.26 21.42 -8.09
C SER A 115 -7.89 20.93 -7.62
N ALA A 116 -7.15 21.77 -6.89
CA ALA A 116 -5.86 21.41 -6.30
C ALA A 116 -5.99 20.28 -5.26
N SER A 117 -7.07 20.25 -4.47
CA SER A 117 -7.34 19.17 -3.51
C SER A 117 -7.58 17.84 -4.21
N ALA A 118 -8.35 17.85 -5.31
CA ALA A 118 -8.62 16.67 -6.11
C ALA A 118 -7.36 16.16 -6.84
N ALA A 119 -6.53 17.06 -7.40
CA ALA A 119 -5.27 16.67 -8.04
C ALA A 119 -4.27 16.11 -7.01
N PHE A 120 -4.22 16.68 -5.81
CA PHE A 120 -3.42 16.15 -4.71
C PHE A 120 -3.91 14.76 -4.26
N PHE A 121 -5.24 14.57 -4.16
CA PHE A 121 -5.84 13.28 -3.85
C PHE A 121 -5.45 12.22 -4.89
N GLU A 122 -5.58 12.52 -6.20
CA GLU A 122 -5.23 11.61 -7.28
C GLU A 122 -3.74 11.22 -7.24
N ALA A 123 -2.84 12.22 -7.06
CA ALA A 123 -1.40 11.97 -6.95
C ALA A 123 -1.06 11.17 -5.69
N MET A 124 -1.66 11.51 -4.54
CA MET A 124 -1.45 10.76 -3.30
C MET A 124 -1.96 9.33 -3.42
N SER A 125 -3.15 9.13 -3.99
CA SER A 125 -3.70 7.81 -4.29
C SER A 125 -2.78 7.00 -5.21
N GLY A 126 -2.15 7.64 -6.19
CA GLY A 126 -1.15 7.02 -7.05
C GLY A 126 0.07 6.54 -6.26
N PHE A 127 0.77 7.44 -5.60
CA PHE A 127 2.00 7.11 -4.87
C PHE A 127 1.75 6.15 -3.69
N THR A 128 0.66 6.30 -2.95
CA THR A 128 0.31 5.36 -1.87
C THR A 128 -0.23 4.02 -2.38
N THR A 129 -0.30 3.85 -3.72
CA THR A 129 -0.88 2.67 -4.37
C THR A 129 -2.30 2.35 -3.89
N THR A 130 -3.08 3.38 -3.59
CA THR A 130 -4.46 3.23 -3.12
C THR A 130 -5.41 2.89 -4.26
N GLY A 131 -5.31 3.60 -5.40
CA GLY A 131 -6.18 3.35 -6.55
C GLY A 131 -7.52 4.09 -6.52
N ALA A 132 -7.85 4.81 -5.45
CA ALA A 132 -9.02 5.69 -5.40
C ALA A 132 -8.83 6.87 -6.38
N THR A 133 -9.86 7.21 -7.16
CA THR A 133 -9.76 8.21 -8.24
C THR A 133 -10.82 9.29 -8.13
N VAL A 134 -10.46 10.50 -8.54
CA VAL A 134 -11.37 11.63 -8.77
C VAL A 134 -11.66 11.83 -10.27
N ILE A 135 -11.06 11.04 -11.14
CA ILE A 135 -11.27 11.09 -12.58
C ILE A 135 -12.49 10.23 -12.91
N ASN A 136 -13.58 10.87 -13.36
CA ASN A 136 -14.83 10.16 -13.63
C ASN A 136 -14.78 9.36 -14.95
N ARG A 137 -14.08 9.88 -15.98
CA ARG A 137 -13.90 9.23 -17.28
C ARG A 137 -12.42 9.21 -17.64
N VAL A 138 -11.83 8.05 -17.51
CA VAL A 138 -10.38 7.87 -17.71
C VAL A 138 -10.02 8.03 -19.20
N GLU A 139 -10.94 7.70 -20.10
CA GLU A 139 -10.78 7.80 -21.55
C GLU A 139 -10.62 9.25 -22.05
N ASP A 140 -11.09 10.23 -21.29
CA ASP A 140 -10.97 11.66 -21.64
C ASP A 140 -9.57 12.21 -21.31
N VAL A 141 -8.73 11.43 -20.62
CA VAL A 141 -7.39 11.83 -20.20
C VAL A 141 -6.33 11.33 -21.20
N PRO A 142 -5.36 12.18 -21.61
CA PRO A 142 -4.31 11.79 -22.55
C PRO A 142 -3.51 10.57 -22.09
N ARG A 143 -3.07 9.76 -23.05
CA ARG A 143 -2.27 8.55 -22.76
C ARG A 143 -0.99 8.84 -21.98
N SER A 144 -0.32 9.94 -22.27
CA SER A 144 0.89 10.34 -21.52
C SER A 144 0.61 10.57 -20.03
N ILE A 145 -0.54 11.16 -19.71
CA ILE A 145 -0.96 11.40 -18.32
C ILE A 145 -1.42 10.11 -17.65
N LEU A 146 -2.10 9.20 -18.37
CA LEU A 146 -2.46 7.89 -17.85
C LEU A 146 -1.22 7.01 -17.59
N PHE A 147 -0.20 7.11 -18.45
CA PHE A 147 1.08 6.46 -18.18
C PHE A 147 1.77 7.05 -16.94
N TRP A 148 1.77 8.38 -16.78
CA TRP A 148 2.26 9.01 -15.55
C TRP A 148 1.51 8.50 -14.32
N ARG A 149 0.18 8.44 -14.40
CA ARG A 149 -0.70 7.93 -13.35
C ARG A 149 -0.34 6.48 -12.94
N ALA A 150 -0.16 5.58 -13.89
CA ALA A 150 0.31 4.22 -13.64
C ALA A 150 1.74 4.17 -13.07
N SER A 151 2.63 5.06 -13.57
CA SER A 151 4.02 5.18 -13.09
C SER A 151 4.10 5.61 -11.63
N THR A 152 3.20 6.49 -11.15
CA THR A 152 3.17 6.88 -9.72
C THR A 152 2.89 5.67 -8.83
N GLN A 153 2.02 4.74 -9.24
CA GLN A 153 1.77 3.50 -8.50
C GLN A 153 2.98 2.56 -8.51
N TRP A 154 3.61 2.38 -9.66
CA TRP A 154 4.79 1.53 -9.77
C TRP A 154 5.94 2.04 -8.89
N LEU A 155 6.18 3.36 -8.90
CA LEU A 155 7.15 4.03 -8.04
C LEU A 155 6.76 3.93 -6.56
N GLY A 156 5.49 4.06 -6.22
CA GLY A 156 4.96 3.88 -4.87
C GLY A 156 5.15 2.46 -4.32
N GLY A 157 4.93 1.45 -5.17
CA GLY A 157 5.22 0.04 -4.83
C GLY A 157 6.70 -0.21 -4.61
N LEU A 158 7.57 0.31 -5.50
CA LEU A 158 9.02 0.24 -5.34
C LEU A 158 9.50 1.04 -4.13
N GLY A 159 8.89 2.20 -3.87
CA GLY A 159 9.23 3.07 -2.75
C GLY A 159 9.09 2.39 -1.40
N ILE A 160 8.04 1.59 -1.18
CA ILE A 160 7.87 0.83 0.07
C ILE A 160 8.95 -0.26 0.21
N ILE A 161 9.30 -0.93 -0.89
CA ILE A 161 10.39 -1.93 -0.90
C ILE A 161 11.73 -1.27 -0.57
N ALA A 162 12.03 -0.12 -1.20
CA ALA A 162 13.23 0.65 -0.93
C ALA A 162 13.27 1.19 0.50
N PHE A 163 12.13 1.63 1.03
CA PHE A 163 11.98 2.07 2.42
C PHE A 163 12.26 0.95 3.42
N LEU A 164 11.65 -0.21 3.21
CA LEU A 164 11.90 -1.39 4.03
C LEU A 164 13.39 -1.73 4.11
N VAL A 165 14.09 -1.56 3.00
CA VAL A 165 15.53 -1.82 2.91
C VAL A 165 16.38 -0.71 3.54
N ALA A 166 16.02 0.55 3.34
CA ALA A 166 16.76 1.69 3.85
C ALA A 166 16.71 1.80 5.38
N LEU A 167 15.61 1.40 6.00
CA LEU A 167 15.47 1.40 7.47
C LEU A 167 16.35 0.36 8.17
N ILE A 168 16.65 -0.75 7.52
CA ILE A 168 17.42 -1.85 8.12
C ILE A 168 18.84 -1.43 8.56
N PRO A 169 19.67 -0.72 7.76
CA PRO A 169 21.01 -0.32 8.17
C PRO A 169 21.05 0.84 9.16
N MET A 170 20.02 1.72 9.12
CA MET A 170 20.00 2.97 9.88
C MET A 170 19.81 2.77 11.38
N SER A 171 19.38 1.63 11.77
CA SER A 171 18.89 1.40 13.12
C SER A 171 19.81 0.55 14.01
N GLY A 172 20.98 0.13 13.55
CA GLY A 172 21.92 -0.69 14.32
C GLY A 172 21.29 -1.97 14.87
N GLN A 173 21.98 -2.68 15.77
CA GLN A 173 21.45 -3.93 16.37
C GLN A 173 20.14 -3.74 17.16
N ARG A 174 19.84 -2.54 17.65
CA ARG A 174 18.57 -2.25 18.38
C ARG A 174 17.36 -2.11 17.48
N ALA A 175 17.53 -1.67 16.27
CA ALA A 175 16.39 -1.51 15.37
C ALA A 175 16.09 -2.76 14.54
N THR A 176 17.01 -3.70 14.40
CA THR A 176 16.60 -5.04 13.96
C THR A 176 15.55 -5.63 14.91
N THR A 177 15.55 -5.24 16.17
CA THR A 177 14.52 -5.65 17.14
C THR A 177 13.22 -4.85 16.99
N ILE A 178 13.29 -3.54 16.73
CA ILE A 178 12.11 -2.67 16.51
C ILE A 178 11.51 -2.93 15.12
N PHE A 179 12.35 -3.08 14.09
CA PHE A 179 11.93 -3.40 12.74
C PHE A 179 11.34 -4.81 12.64
N ASN A 180 11.89 -5.78 13.35
CA ASN A 180 11.31 -7.12 13.46
C ASN A 180 9.98 -7.13 14.22
N SER A 181 9.67 -6.09 15.00
CA SER A 181 8.38 -5.96 15.68
C SER A 181 7.35 -5.11 14.91
N GLU A 182 7.78 -4.20 14.02
CA GLU A 182 6.89 -3.25 13.35
C GLU A 182 6.68 -3.52 11.85
N ALA A 183 7.73 -3.89 11.13
CA ALA A 183 7.65 -4.01 9.66
C ALA A 183 7.61 -5.46 9.15
N THR A 184 8.15 -6.40 9.90
CA THR A 184 8.08 -7.83 9.56
C THR A 184 7.41 -8.54 10.71
N GLY A 185 6.12 -8.81 10.60
CA GLY A 185 5.44 -9.62 11.59
C GLY A 185 6.31 -10.81 12.03
N VAL A 186 6.65 -10.80 13.29
CA VAL A 186 6.97 -11.94 14.17
C VAL A 186 7.94 -13.04 13.69
N THR A 187 8.44 -13.03 12.48
CA THR A 187 9.41 -14.03 12.03
C THR A 187 10.83 -13.54 12.31
N HIS A 188 11.43 -14.04 13.38
CA HIS A 188 12.87 -13.98 13.64
C HIS A 188 13.66 -14.77 12.58
N GLN A 189 13.63 -14.36 11.33
CA GLN A 189 14.65 -14.80 10.40
C GLN A 189 15.87 -13.91 10.63
N LYS A 190 16.97 -14.49 11.12
CA LYS A 190 18.28 -13.86 11.14
C LYS A 190 18.55 -13.35 9.73
N PHE A 191 18.40 -12.04 9.51
CA PHE A 191 18.78 -11.43 8.25
C PHE A 191 20.28 -11.66 8.03
N ASP A 192 20.61 -12.12 6.83
CA ASP A 192 21.97 -12.27 6.34
C ASP A 192 22.72 -10.93 6.55
N PRO A 193 23.99 -10.91 7.00
CA PRO A 193 24.78 -9.69 7.16
C PRO A 193 24.91 -8.85 5.87
N HIS A 194 24.44 -9.32 4.74
CA HIS A 194 24.45 -8.66 3.43
C HIS A 194 23.12 -7.97 3.09
N ILE A 195 22.61 -7.11 3.96
CA ILE A 195 21.35 -6.37 3.79
C ILE A 195 21.28 -5.63 2.45
N GLY A 196 22.37 -4.99 2.02
CA GLY A 196 22.45 -4.34 0.71
C GLY A 196 22.29 -5.30 -0.48
N THR A 197 22.68 -6.55 -0.33
CA THR A 197 22.48 -7.59 -1.36
C THR A 197 21.02 -8.02 -1.43
N MET A 198 20.36 -8.18 -0.29
CA MET A 198 18.94 -8.50 -0.24
C MET A 198 18.10 -7.41 -0.89
N ALA A 199 18.40 -6.15 -0.62
CA ALA A 199 17.78 -4.98 -1.24
C ALA A 199 17.79 -5.04 -2.76
N LYS A 200 18.98 -5.25 -3.33
CA LYS A 200 19.15 -5.38 -4.78
C LYS A 200 18.27 -6.49 -5.36
N TRP A 201 18.22 -7.64 -4.69
CA TRP A 201 17.39 -8.76 -5.14
C TRP A 201 15.91 -8.49 -5.06
N LEU A 202 15.42 -7.74 -4.06
CA LEU A 202 14.01 -7.34 -3.98
C LEU A 202 13.62 -6.46 -5.17
N ILE A 203 14.48 -5.50 -5.55
CA ILE A 203 14.28 -4.67 -6.74
C ILE A 203 14.30 -5.53 -8.01
N VAL A 204 15.26 -6.46 -8.13
CA VAL A 204 15.35 -7.38 -9.29
C VAL A 204 14.09 -8.23 -9.42
N ILE A 205 13.56 -8.77 -8.31
CA ILE A 205 12.32 -9.56 -8.31
C ILE A 205 11.14 -8.69 -8.75
N TYR A 206 11.03 -7.45 -8.23
CA TYR A 206 9.97 -6.53 -8.59
C TYR A 206 9.99 -6.18 -10.09
N VAL A 207 11.16 -5.86 -10.64
CA VAL A 207 11.35 -5.60 -12.07
C VAL A 207 11.08 -6.85 -12.90
N SER A 208 11.51 -8.03 -12.44
CA SER A 208 11.25 -9.30 -13.14
C SER A 208 9.75 -9.62 -13.22
N PHE A 209 9.01 -9.38 -12.12
CA PHE A 209 7.55 -9.52 -12.13
C PHE A 209 6.89 -8.52 -13.07
N THR A 210 7.40 -7.28 -13.10
CA THR A 210 6.92 -6.26 -14.06
C THR A 210 7.10 -6.74 -15.50
N ILE A 211 8.29 -7.19 -15.88
CA ILE A 211 8.55 -7.66 -17.25
C ILE A 211 7.66 -8.86 -17.59
N LEU A 212 7.59 -9.85 -16.70
CA LEU A 212 6.79 -11.05 -16.93
C LEU A 212 5.30 -10.73 -17.05
N CYS A 213 4.77 -9.84 -16.23
CA CYS A 213 3.37 -9.41 -16.28
C CYS A 213 3.06 -8.64 -17.57
N ILE A 214 3.95 -7.73 -18.03
CA ILE A 214 3.80 -7.04 -19.32
C ILE A 214 3.71 -8.05 -20.47
N LEU A 215 4.60 -9.04 -20.49
CA LEU A 215 4.60 -10.07 -21.54
C LEU A 215 3.30 -10.88 -21.52
N LEU A 216 2.83 -11.32 -20.34
CA LEU A 216 1.63 -12.12 -20.24
C LEU A 216 0.37 -11.30 -20.59
N PHE A 217 0.25 -10.04 -20.18
CA PHE A 217 -0.84 -9.18 -20.62
C PHE A 217 -0.78 -8.90 -22.12
N GLY A 218 0.43 -8.67 -22.70
CA GLY A 218 0.64 -8.39 -24.11
C GLY A 218 0.39 -9.60 -25.03
N ILE A 219 0.52 -10.83 -24.53
CA ILE A 219 0.12 -12.06 -25.27
C ILE A 219 -1.42 -12.16 -25.34
N GLY A 220 -2.13 -11.60 -24.38
CA GLY A 220 -3.58 -11.52 -24.34
C GLY A 220 -4.16 -10.42 -25.25
N PRO A 221 -5.45 -10.13 -25.14
CA PRO A 221 -6.13 -9.12 -25.98
C PRO A 221 -5.82 -7.66 -25.56
N MET A 222 -4.84 -7.40 -24.72
CA MET A 222 -4.40 -6.04 -24.35
C MET A 222 -3.47 -5.41 -25.38
N SER A 223 -3.61 -4.10 -25.63
CA SER A 223 -2.56 -3.36 -26.34
C SER A 223 -1.27 -3.33 -25.50
N TRP A 224 -0.10 -3.21 -26.14
CA TRP A 224 1.18 -3.10 -25.39
C TRP A 224 1.20 -1.90 -24.44
N TYR A 225 0.54 -0.80 -24.81
CA TYR A 225 0.39 0.36 -23.94
C TYR A 225 -0.43 0.03 -22.69
N ASP A 226 -1.59 -0.60 -22.86
CA ASP A 226 -2.43 -1.03 -21.75
C ASP A 226 -1.74 -2.08 -20.88
N ALA A 227 -1.03 -3.02 -21.50
CA ALA A 227 -0.25 -4.05 -20.80
C ALA A 227 0.80 -3.43 -19.86
N VAL A 228 1.51 -2.37 -20.30
CA VAL A 228 2.49 -1.66 -19.46
C VAL A 228 1.79 -0.94 -18.31
N CYS A 229 0.73 -0.14 -18.60
CA CYS A 229 0.04 0.64 -17.58
C CYS A 229 -0.64 -0.26 -16.52
N HIS A 230 -1.36 -1.30 -16.96
CA HIS A 230 -2.00 -2.24 -16.03
C HIS A 230 -0.99 -3.07 -15.24
N THR A 231 0.14 -3.44 -15.84
CA THR A 231 1.23 -4.11 -15.10
C THR A 231 1.78 -3.24 -14.00
N PHE A 232 2.03 -1.96 -14.27
CA PHE A 232 2.54 -1.02 -13.27
C PHE A 232 1.61 -0.96 -12.06
N SER A 233 0.31 -0.90 -12.31
CA SER A 233 -0.72 -0.89 -11.28
C SER A 233 -0.93 -2.25 -10.62
N CYS A 234 -0.80 -3.36 -11.35
CA CYS A 234 -1.01 -4.71 -10.84
C CYS A 234 0.10 -5.17 -9.89
N VAL A 235 1.37 -5.03 -10.31
CA VAL A 235 2.54 -5.49 -9.52
C VAL A 235 2.75 -4.61 -8.28
N SER A 236 2.41 -3.32 -8.37
CA SER A 236 2.42 -2.41 -7.23
C SER A 236 1.22 -2.57 -6.30
N THR A 237 0.22 -3.39 -6.68
CA THR A 237 -1.07 -3.51 -6.01
C THR A 237 -1.81 -2.17 -5.86
N GLY A 238 -1.87 -1.39 -6.94
CA GLY A 238 -2.39 -0.01 -6.92
C GLY A 238 -3.74 0.21 -7.60
N GLY A 239 -4.08 -0.55 -8.66
CA GLY A 239 -5.42 -0.63 -9.25
C GLY A 239 -5.82 0.46 -10.23
N PHE A 240 -4.96 1.41 -10.57
CA PHE A 240 -5.27 2.36 -11.64
C PHE A 240 -5.33 1.67 -13.00
N SER A 241 -6.31 2.06 -13.81
CA SER A 241 -6.56 1.53 -15.15
C SER A 241 -6.52 2.66 -16.19
N THR A 242 -6.31 2.29 -17.45
CA THR A 242 -6.47 3.14 -18.63
C THR A 242 -7.88 3.16 -19.16
N HIS A 243 -8.79 2.36 -18.58
CA HIS A 243 -10.20 2.25 -18.94
C HIS A 243 -11.09 2.39 -17.71
N SER A 244 -12.24 3.06 -17.87
CA SER A 244 -13.22 3.26 -16.81
C SER A 244 -13.85 1.95 -16.32
N GLU A 245 -13.88 0.91 -17.13
CA GLU A 245 -14.33 -0.44 -16.76
C GLU A 245 -13.21 -1.33 -16.20
N SER A 246 -12.01 -0.77 -15.97
CA SER A 246 -10.85 -1.48 -15.42
C SER A 246 -10.52 -2.77 -16.22
N ILE A 247 -10.22 -3.87 -15.54
CA ILE A 247 -9.92 -5.17 -16.17
C ILE A 247 -11.15 -5.74 -16.91
N GLY A 248 -12.36 -5.37 -16.48
CA GLY A 248 -13.61 -5.77 -17.14
C GLY A 248 -13.69 -5.37 -18.60
N PHE A 249 -13.08 -4.25 -19.01
CA PHE A 249 -13.01 -3.76 -20.38
C PHE A 249 -12.53 -4.79 -21.40
N PHE A 250 -11.59 -5.65 -21.01
CA PHE A 250 -10.98 -6.61 -21.93
C PHE A 250 -11.83 -7.86 -22.17
N HIS A 251 -12.91 -8.08 -21.42
CA HIS A 251 -13.82 -9.22 -21.53
C HIS A 251 -13.07 -10.57 -21.70
N SER A 252 -11.98 -10.78 -20.97
CA SER A 252 -11.09 -11.92 -21.13
C SER A 252 -10.78 -12.60 -19.80
N THR A 253 -11.23 -13.83 -19.62
CA THR A 253 -10.89 -14.69 -18.50
C THR A 253 -9.37 -14.87 -18.35
N TYR A 254 -8.61 -14.91 -19.47
CA TYR A 254 -7.16 -14.98 -19.44
C TYR A 254 -6.55 -13.78 -18.75
N ILE A 255 -6.98 -12.56 -19.08
CA ILE A 255 -6.50 -11.33 -18.45
C ILE A 255 -6.86 -11.29 -16.97
N GLU A 256 -8.08 -11.71 -16.60
CA GLU A 256 -8.49 -11.80 -15.19
C GLU A 256 -7.59 -12.76 -14.39
N LEU A 257 -7.26 -13.94 -14.94
CA LEU A 257 -6.38 -14.92 -14.29
C LEU A 257 -4.94 -14.43 -14.17
N VAL A 258 -4.40 -13.76 -15.20
CA VAL A 258 -3.07 -13.14 -15.13
C VAL A 258 -3.07 -12.06 -14.04
N ALA A 259 -4.08 -11.18 -13.99
CA ALA A 259 -4.20 -10.16 -12.97
C ALA A 259 -4.27 -10.78 -11.56
N ILE A 260 -5.13 -11.76 -11.31
CA ILE A 260 -5.23 -12.50 -10.04
C ILE A 260 -3.87 -13.04 -9.62
N THR A 261 -3.15 -13.67 -10.54
CA THR A 261 -1.84 -14.26 -10.25
C THR A 261 -0.83 -13.21 -9.78
N PHE A 262 -0.72 -12.08 -10.49
CA PHE A 262 0.25 -11.04 -10.13
C PHE A 262 -0.18 -10.21 -8.92
N MET A 263 -1.48 -10.04 -8.69
CA MET A 263 -1.99 -9.45 -7.45
C MET A 263 -1.62 -10.31 -6.23
N LEU A 264 -1.79 -11.63 -6.30
CA LEU A 264 -1.39 -12.54 -5.22
C LEU A 264 0.13 -12.56 -5.01
N LEU A 265 0.93 -12.56 -6.09
CA LEU A 265 2.39 -12.47 -6.01
C LEU A 265 2.83 -11.14 -5.40
N GLY A 266 2.23 -10.01 -5.79
CA GLY A 266 2.50 -8.69 -5.23
C GLY A 266 2.15 -8.59 -3.75
N ALA A 267 1.08 -9.28 -3.31
CA ALA A 267 0.66 -9.34 -1.91
C ALA A 267 1.43 -10.38 -1.06
N THR A 268 2.28 -11.19 -1.68
CA THR A 268 3.16 -12.16 -0.99
C THR A 268 4.42 -11.45 -0.50
N GLN A 269 4.95 -11.88 0.64
CA GLN A 269 6.19 -11.33 1.19
C GLN A 269 7.37 -11.49 0.22
N PHE A 270 7.97 -10.39 -0.24
CA PHE A 270 9.06 -10.40 -1.22
C PHE A 270 10.32 -11.14 -0.73
N SER A 271 10.61 -11.08 0.58
CA SER A 271 11.72 -11.84 1.15
C SER A 271 11.50 -13.35 1.05
N LEU A 272 10.27 -13.82 1.19
CA LEU A 272 9.91 -15.24 1.04
C LEU A 272 10.11 -15.70 -0.42
N ILE A 273 9.73 -14.85 -1.38
CA ILE A 273 9.97 -15.08 -2.81
C ILE A 273 11.49 -15.14 -3.11
N TYR A 274 12.28 -14.24 -2.50
CA TYR A 274 13.74 -14.29 -2.61
C TYR A 274 14.31 -15.62 -2.12
N PHE A 275 13.89 -16.11 -0.95
CA PHE A 275 14.34 -17.42 -0.47
C PHE A 275 13.91 -18.57 -1.39
N ALA A 276 12.70 -18.51 -1.92
CA ALA A 276 12.19 -19.56 -2.82
C ALA A 276 12.94 -19.62 -4.14
N ILE A 277 13.16 -18.49 -4.79
CA ILE A 277 13.76 -18.40 -6.14
C ILE A 277 15.29 -18.38 -6.06
N VAL A 278 15.87 -17.39 -5.35
CA VAL A 278 17.32 -17.14 -5.35
C VAL A 278 18.07 -18.15 -4.50
N LYS A 279 17.53 -18.47 -3.31
CA LYS A 279 18.13 -19.48 -2.43
C LYS A 279 17.66 -20.91 -2.72
N ARG A 280 16.80 -21.10 -3.73
CA ARG A 280 16.26 -22.40 -4.18
C ARG A 280 15.60 -23.21 -3.04
N GLN A 281 14.84 -22.53 -2.18
CA GLN A 281 14.15 -23.14 -1.05
C GLN A 281 12.61 -22.97 -1.14
N PRO A 282 11.94 -23.54 -2.18
CA PRO A 282 10.51 -23.32 -2.40
C PRO A 282 9.63 -23.88 -1.27
N LYS A 283 10.13 -24.87 -0.50
CA LYS A 283 9.41 -25.43 0.64
C LYS A 283 9.06 -24.36 1.70
N ARG A 284 9.85 -23.29 1.81
CA ARG A 284 9.58 -22.19 2.75
C ARG A 284 8.27 -21.47 2.45
N LEU A 285 7.87 -21.36 1.16
CA LEU A 285 6.57 -20.77 0.79
C LEU A 285 5.42 -21.50 1.47
N PHE A 286 5.43 -22.83 1.42
CA PHE A 286 4.36 -23.66 1.99
C PHE A 286 4.44 -23.81 3.51
N GLN A 287 5.58 -23.54 4.11
CA GLN A 287 5.80 -23.63 5.56
C GLN A 287 5.50 -22.30 6.27
N ASP A 288 5.45 -21.19 5.54
CA ASP A 288 5.19 -19.89 6.11
C ASP A 288 3.75 -19.79 6.64
N SER A 289 3.61 -19.35 7.90
CA SER A 289 2.31 -19.27 8.57
C SER A 289 1.45 -18.15 7.98
N GLU A 290 2.06 -16.99 7.73
CA GLU A 290 1.37 -15.79 7.24
C GLU A 290 0.79 -16.04 5.84
N LEU A 291 1.61 -16.61 4.92
CA LEU A 291 1.14 -16.93 3.57
C LEU A 291 0.00 -17.95 3.58
N ARG A 292 0.08 -18.97 4.44
CA ARG A 292 -1.01 -19.95 4.57
C ARG A 292 -2.30 -19.31 5.08
N TRP A 293 -2.22 -18.44 6.08
CA TRP A 293 -3.38 -17.69 6.58
C TRP A 293 -3.97 -16.82 5.48
N PHE A 294 -3.13 -16.06 4.76
CA PHE A 294 -3.57 -15.21 3.66
C PHE A 294 -4.32 -16.00 2.59
N LEU A 295 -3.70 -17.04 2.03
CA LEU A 295 -4.33 -17.86 0.99
C LEU A 295 -5.60 -18.59 1.48
N SER A 296 -5.62 -19.04 2.74
CA SER A 296 -6.81 -19.66 3.33
C SER A 296 -7.97 -18.66 3.46
N LEU A 297 -7.71 -17.43 3.90
CA LEU A 297 -8.74 -16.39 4.01
C LEU A 297 -9.27 -16.01 2.62
N VAL A 298 -8.39 -15.81 1.63
CA VAL A 298 -8.81 -15.55 0.24
C VAL A 298 -9.69 -16.68 -0.27
N LEU A 299 -9.29 -17.94 -0.07
CA LEU A 299 -10.06 -19.10 -0.53
C LEU A 299 -11.43 -19.22 0.17
N ILE A 300 -11.46 -19.03 1.49
CA ILE A 300 -12.71 -19.11 2.27
C ILE A 300 -13.67 -18.00 1.81
N MET A 301 -13.22 -16.75 1.73
CA MET A 301 -14.06 -15.63 1.30
C MET A 301 -14.54 -15.80 -0.13
N THR A 302 -13.65 -16.26 -1.04
CA THR A 302 -14.00 -16.59 -2.43
C THR A 302 -15.09 -17.66 -2.50
N THR A 303 -14.94 -18.74 -1.74
CA THR A 303 -15.90 -19.84 -1.75
C THR A 303 -17.28 -19.40 -1.22
N ILE A 304 -17.29 -18.64 -0.13
CA ILE A 304 -18.54 -18.10 0.44
C ILE A 304 -19.20 -17.13 -0.57
N GLY A 305 -18.42 -16.23 -1.19
CA GLY A 305 -18.91 -15.30 -2.18
C GLY A 305 -19.43 -16.00 -3.45
N ALA A 306 -18.73 -17.02 -3.93
CA ALA A 306 -19.14 -17.81 -5.09
C ALA A 306 -20.48 -18.54 -4.85
N ILE A 307 -20.62 -19.17 -3.68
CA ILE A 307 -21.88 -19.84 -3.28
C ILE A 307 -23.02 -18.82 -3.23
N TRP A 308 -22.79 -17.63 -2.68
CA TRP A 308 -23.78 -16.56 -2.64
C TRP A 308 -24.19 -16.11 -4.05
N LEU A 309 -23.23 -15.82 -4.94
CA LEU A 309 -23.49 -15.36 -6.30
C LEU A 309 -24.27 -16.40 -7.13
N TRP A 310 -23.90 -17.67 -6.98
CA TRP A 310 -24.61 -18.76 -7.64
C TRP A 310 -26.02 -18.95 -7.07
N TYR A 311 -26.16 -19.05 -5.74
CA TYR A 311 -27.45 -19.26 -5.08
C TYR A 311 -28.44 -18.11 -5.36
N SER A 312 -27.94 -16.88 -5.42
CA SER A 312 -28.76 -15.69 -5.71
C SER A 312 -29.06 -15.51 -7.20
N GLY A 313 -28.56 -16.39 -8.08
CA GLY A 313 -28.85 -16.36 -9.52
C GLY A 313 -28.14 -15.26 -10.31
N TYR A 314 -27.08 -14.65 -9.75
CA TYR A 314 -26.30 -13.64 -10.47
C TYR A 314 -25.45 -14.25 -11.58
N PHE A 315 -24.87 -15.41 -11.35
CA PHE A 315 -23.93 -16.07 -12.27
C PHE A 315 -24.06 -17.60 -12.18
N ASP A 316 -23.63 -18.29 -13.25
CA ASP A 316 -23.40 -19.72 -13.23
C ASP A 316 -22.23 -20.08 -12.31
N VAL A 317 -22.11 -21.37 -11.90
CA VAL A 317 -21.11 -21.82 -10.91
C VAL A 317 -19.69 -21.40 -11.26
N GLY A 318 -19.29 -21.51 -12.54
CA GLY A 318 -17.94 -21.17 -13.01
C GLY A 318 -17.65 -19.68 -12.92
N ASP A 319 -18.58 -18.87 -13.45
CA ASP A 319 -18.46 -17.41 -13.45
C ASP A 319 -18.59 -16.85 -12.03
N ALA A 320 -19.49 -17.41 -11.21
CA ALA A 320 -19.64 -17.02 -9.81
C ALA A 320 -18.31 -17.21 -9.03
N PHE A 321 -17.61 -18.33 -9.28
CA PHE A 321 -16.31 -18.56 -8.66
C PHE A 321 -15.24 -17.59 -9.16
N LEU A 322 -15.15 -17.37 -10.47
CA LEU A 322 -14.16 -16.45 -11.07
C LEU A 322 -14.38 -15.00 -10.61
N LYS A 323 -15.62 -14.52 -10.66
CA LYS A 323 -15.97 -13.15 -10.25
C LYS A 323 -15.77 -12.93 -8.75
N SER A 324 -16.13 -13.90 -7.93
CA SER A 324 -15.85 -13.86 -6.50
C SER A 324 -14.34 -13.89 -6.22
N LEU A 325 -13.58 -14.77 -6.89
CA LEU A 325 -12.12 -14.86 -6.73
C LEU A 325 -11.46 -13.54 -7.13
N PHE A 326 -11.88 -12.93 -8.23
CA PHE A 326 -11.34 -11.65 -8.67
C PHE A 326 -11.62 -10.54 -7.63
N ALA A 327 -12.89 -10.39 -7.21
CA ALA A 327 -13.29 -9.36 -6.26
C ALA A 327 -12.58 -9.51 -4.89
N VAL A 328 -12.55 -10.74 -4.34
CA VAL A 328 -11.87 -11.01 -3.07
C VAL A 328 -10.36 -10.81 -3.17
N THR A 329 -9.75 -11.28 -4.27
CA THR A 329 -8.30 -11.13 -4.48
C THR A 329 -7.92 -9.67 -4.62
N THR A 330 -8.62 -8.90 -5.45
CA THR A 330 -8.27 -7.50 -5.71
C THR A 330 -8.36 -6.64 -4.46
N LEU A 331 -9.37 -6.87 -3.61
CA LEU A 331 -9.56 -6.12 -2.37
C LEU A 331 -8.65 -6.64 -1.23
N GLY A 332 -8.48 -7.96 -1.12
CA GLY A 332 -7.58 -8.58 -0.14
C GLY A 332 -6.10 -8.38 -0.43
N THR A 333 -5.72 -8.14 -1.68
CA THR A 333 -4.36 -7.71 -2.05
C THR A 333 -4.18 -6.19 -2.02
N THR A 334 -5.26 -5.46 -1.74
CA THR A 334 -5.33 -3.99 -1.79
C THR A 334 -5.01 -3.42 -3.18
N THR A 335 -5.33 -4.14 -4.26
CA THR A 335 -5.08 -3.67 -5.62
C THR A 335 -6.17 -2.73 -6.12
N GLY A 336 -7.46 -3.09 -5.97
CA GLY A 336 -8.58 -2.23 -6.36
C GLY A 336 -9.02 -2.31 -7.82
N PHE A 337 -8.50 -3.23 -8.64
CA PHE A 337 -9.07 -3.52 -9.96
C PHE A 337 -10.46 -4.14 -9.84
N PHE A 338 -11.27 -4.01 -10.89
CA PHE A 338 -12.55 -4.72 -10.98
C PHE A 338 -12.78 -5.31 -12.37
N SER A 339 -13.52 -6.42 -12.40
CA SER A 339 -13.95 -7.11 -13.61
C SER A 339 -15.47 -7.18 -13.75
N GLY A 340 -16.18 -6.47 -12.86
CA GLY A 340 -17.62 -6.35 -12.80
C GLY A 340 -18.02 -5.50 -11.60
N ASP A 341 -19.25 -4.99 -11.61
CA ASP A 341 -19.74 -4.13 -10.53
C ASP A 341 -20.23 -4.97 -9.33
N TYR A 342 -19.34 -5.18 -8.38
CA TYR A 342 -19.66 -5.90 -7.15
C TYR A 342 -20.61 -5.13 -6.20
N SER A 343 -20.87 -3.84 -6.46
CA SER A 343 -21.80 -3.04 -5.65
C SER A 343 -23.25 -3.51 -5.82
N VAL A 344 -23.57 -4.12 -6.97
CA VAL A 344 -24.92 -4.62 -7.28
C VAL A 344 -25.14 -6.10 -6.94
N TRP A 345 -24.13 -6.81 -6.42
CA TRP A 345 -24.22 -8.25 -6.10
C TRP A 345 -24.87 -8.54 -4.73
N GLY A 346 -25.58 -7.57 -4.19
CA GLY A 346 -26.34 -7.68 -2.95
C GLY A 346 -25.56 -7.39 -1.68
N SER A 347 -26.31 -7.10 -0.60
CA SER A 347 -25.74 -6.63 0.66
C SER A 347 -24.83 -7.66 1.35
N PHE A 348 -25.07 -8.96 1.15
CA PHE A 348 -24.21 -10.00 1.70
C PHE A 348 -22.85 -10.01 1.01
N PHE A 349 -22.80 -9.83 -0.32
CA PHE A 349 -21.54 -9.71 -1.04
C PHE A 349 -20.79 -8.43 -0.67
N ALA A 350 -21.51 -7.34 -0.42
CA ALA A 350 -20.93 -6.10 0.08
C ALA A 350 -20.20 -6.29 1.43
N LEU A 351 -20.73 -7.16 2.32
CA LEU A 351 -20.03 -7.55 3.56
C LEU A 351 -18.72 -8.28 3.27
N ILE A 352 -18.70 -9.20 2.28
CA ILE A 352 -17.47 -9.91 1.87
C ILE A 352 -16.44 -8.92 1.31
N VAL A 353 -16.89 -7.95 0.49
CA VAL A 353 -16.06 -6.87 -0.05
C VAL A 353 -15.40 -6.09 1.07
N ILE A 354 -16.17 -5.60 2.04
CA ILE A 354 -15.65 -4.85 3.19
C ILE A 354 -14.68 -5.72 4.01
N ALA A 355 -15.05 -6.96 4.31
CA ALA A 355 -14.20 -7.88 5.06
C ALA A 355 -12.86 -8.15 4.33
N SER A 356 -12.88 -8.25 3.00
CA SER A 356 -11.67 -8.43 2.18
C SER A 356 -10.74 -7.22 2.25
N MET A 357 -11.27 -5.99 2.32
CA MET A 357 -10.46 -4.77 2.48
C MET A 357 -9.74 -4.70 3.84
N PHE A 358 -10.29 -5.31 4.89
CA PHE A 358 -9.62 -5.40 6.18
C PHE A 358 -8.48 -6.41 6.19
N VAL A 359 -8.59 -7.49 5.41
CA VAL A 359 -7.60 -8.57 5.35
C VAL A 359 -6.63 -8.29 4.22
N ALA A 360 -5.63 -7.45 4.48
CA ALA A 360 -4.59 -7.13 3.49
C ALA A 360 -3.56 -8.27 3.32
N GLY A 361 -2.69 -8.15 2.32
CA GLY A 361 -1.64 -9.13 2.03
C GLY A 361 -0.60 -9.31 3.14
N CYS A 362 0.43 -10.09 2.85
CA CYS A 362 1.50 -10.42 3.78
C CYS A 362 2.39 -9.21 4.12
N SER A 363 3.03 -9.26 5.28
CA SER A 363 4.04 -8.28 5.69
C SER A 363 5.23 -8.28 4.72
N GLY A 364 5.77 -7.09 4.41
CA GLY A 364 6.88 -6.99 3.45
C GLY A 364 6.48 -7.26 1.99
N SER A 365 5.19 -7.10 1.65
CA SER A 365 4.62 -7.07 0.30
C SER A 365 4.33 -5.63 -0.14
N THR A 366 3.92 -5.45 -1.41
CA THR A 366 3.47 -4.15 -1.92
C THR A 366 2.07 -3.75 -1.44
N SER A 367 1.28 -4.65 -0.87
CA SER A 367 -0.07 -4.35 -0.37
C SER A 367 -0.06 -3.36 0.80
N GLY A 368 -1.12 -2.57 0.94
CA GLY A 368 -1.36 -1.68 2.07
C GLY A 368 -2.04 -2.36 3.27
N GLY A 369 -2.81 -1.61 4.03
CA GLY A 369 -3.79 -2.08 5.00
C GLY A 369 -3.30 -2.88 6.21
N LEU A 370 -4.25 -3.51 6.87
CA LEU A 370 -3.99 -4.33 8.05
C LEU A 370 -3.45 -5.70 7.64
N LYS A 371 -2.13 -5.90 7.77
CA LYS A 371 -1.45 -7.13 7.33
C LYS A 371 -2.04 -8.38 7.99
N VAL A 372 -2.12 -9.48 7.23
CA VAL A 372 -2.67 -10.78 7.70
C VAL A 372 -2.01 -11.26 8.98
N VAL A 373 -0.71 -11.02 9.16
CA VAL A 373 0.00 -11.39 10.39
C VAL A 373 -0.66 -10.82 11.65
N ARG A 374 -1.21 -9.60 11.58
CA ARG A 374 -1.90 -9.00 12.72
C ARG A 374 -3.21 -9.74 13.05
N PHE A 375 -3.94 -10.16 12.02
CA PHE A 375 -5.13 -11.02 12.21
C PHE A 375 -4.77 -12.36 12.81
N GLU A 376 -3.70 -13.01 12.35
CA GLU A 376 -3.22 -14.26 12.93
C GLU A 376 -2.89 -14.09 14.42
N VAL A 377 -2.20 -13.01 14.79
CA VAL A 377 -1.87 -12.71 16.20
C VAL A 377 -3.14 -12.47 17.01
N LEU A 378 -4.09 -11.67 16.51
CA LEU A 378 -5.35 -11.38 17.22
C LEU A 378 -6.21 -12.64 17.40
N ALA A 379 -6.34 -13.47 16.37
CA ALA A 379 -7.10 -14.72 16.44
C ALA A 379 -6.49 -15.70 17.46
N LYS A 380 -5.16 -15.85 17.46
CA LYS A 380 -4.44 -16.68 18.43
C LYS A 380 -4.51 -16.12 19.85
N ASN A 381 -4.47 -14.78 19.98
CA ASN A 381 -4.64 -14.14 21.29
C ASN A 381 -6.05 -14.36 21.83
N LEU A 382 -7.08 -14.24 21.00
CA LEU A 382 -8.45 -14.53 21.40
C LEU A 382 -8.58 -15.99 21.90
N SER A 383 -8.02 -16.95 21.16
CA SER A 383 -8.00 -18.36 21.57
C SER A 383 -7.26 -18.56 22.89
N LYS A 384 -6.11 -17.90 23.10
CA LYS A 384 -5.36 -17.93 24.37
C LYS A 384 -6.20 -17.42 25.54
N GLU A 385 -6.90 -16.30 25.38
CA GLU A 385 -7.73 -15.71 26.42
C GLU A 385 -8.96 -16.57 26.75
N LEU A 386 -9.55 -17.23 25.75
CA LEU A 386 -10.63 -18.19 25.98
C LEU A 386 -10.16 -19.41 26.80
N VAL A 387 -9.00 -19.98 26.42
CA VAL A 387 -8.42 -21.11 27.17
C VAL A 387 -8.08 -20.68 28.62
N ARG A 388 -7.53 -19.48 28.82
CA ARG A 388 -7.18 -18.95 30.13
C ARG A 388 -8.40 -18.75 31.05
N ARG A 389 -9.55 -18.40 30.46
CA ARG A 389 -10.80 -18.30 31.22
C ARG A 389 -11.30 -19.65 31.75
N VAL A 390 -11.06 -20.71 30.99
CA VAL A 390 -11.45 -22.08 31.40
C VAL A 390 -10.40 -22.69 32.33
N HIS A 391 -9.12 -22.40 32.05
CA HIS A 391 -7.98 -22.92 32.80
C HIS A 391 -7.05 -21.76 33.27
N PRO A 392 -7.35 -21.07 34.38
CA PRO A 392 -6.64 -19.86 34.79
C PRO A 392 -5.12 -20.03 35.01
N ASN A 393 -4.68 -21.22 35.38
CA ASN A 393 -3.28 -21.53 35.68
C ASN A 393 -2.47 -22.00 34.46
N VAL A 394 -3.08 -22.03 33.26
CA VAL A 394 -2.36 -22.45 32.04
C VAL A 394 -1.43 -21.35 31.57
N VAL A 395 -0.15 -21.67 31.47
CA VAL A 395 0.85 -20.83 30.82
C VAL A 395 0.81 -21.12 29.32
N SER A 396 0.08 -20.29 28.55
CA SER A 396 -0.03 -20.42 27.10
C SER A 396 0.79 -19.32 26.42
N THR A 397 1.72 -19.71 25.56
CA THR A 397 2.47 -18.79 24.71
C THR A 397 1.91 -18.82 23.28
N ILE A 398 1.66 -17.65 22.71
CA ILE A 398 1.29 -17.54 21.28
C ILE A 398 2.51 -17.89 20.44
N ARG A 399 2.34 -18.71 19.41
CA ARG A 399 3.41 -19.06 18.48
C ARG A 399 2.99 -18.76 17.04
N MET A 400 3.94 -18.20 16.26
CA MET A 400 3.82 -18.11 14.81
C MET A 400 4.80 -19.08 14.17
N GLY A 401 4.27 -20.11 13.49
CA GLY A 401 5.08 -21.26 13.16
C GLY A 401 5.75 -21.82 14.42
N ASN A 402 7.07 -21.84 14.44
CA ASN A 402 7.87 -22.32 15.61
C ASN A 402 8.34 -21.19 16.55
N THR A 403 8.06 -19.92 16.24
CA THR A 403 8.58 -18.78 17.00
C THR A 403 7.58 -18.29 18.03
N PRO A 404 7.94 -18.22 19.32
CA PRO A 404 7.07 -17.66 20.35
C PRO A 404 7.00 -16.12 20.21
N ILE A 405 5.79 -15.58 20.42
CA ILE A 405 5.51 -14.14 20.40
C ILE A 405 5.48 -13.63 21.84
N THR A 406 6.10 -12.49 22.05
CA THR A 406 6.06 -11.80 23.36
C THR A 406 4.73 -11.06 23.54
N ASP A 407 4.26 -10.92 24.77
CA ASP A 407 3.05 -10.16 25.09
C ASP A 407 3.17 -8.68 24.64
N LYS A 408 4.38 -8.12 24.56
CA LYS A 408 4.63 -6.78 24.03
C LYS A 408 4.15 -6.65 22.57
N VAL A 409 4.40 -7.65 21.72
CA VAL A 409 3.94 -7.67 20.33
C VAL A 409 2.42 -7.77 20.26
N VAL A 410 1.80 -8.56 21.13
CA VAL A 410 0.34 -8.67 21.19
C VAL A 410 -0.28 -7.31 21.53
N VAL A 411 0.26 -6.59 22.51
CA VAL A 411 -0.20 -5.24 22.89
C VAL A 411 -0.03 -4.27 21.72
N GLN A 412 1.10 -4.28 21.02
CA GLN A 412 1.32 -3.43 19.84
C GLN A 412 0.29 -3.70 18.73
N VAL A 413 0.03 -4.97 18.42
CA VAL A 413 -0.95 -5.37 17.39
C VAL A 413 -2.37 -4.94 17.80
N THR A 414 -2.74 -5.12 19.07
CA THR A 414 -4.06 -4.71 19.58
C THR A 414 -4.21 -3.19 19.53
N SER A 415 -3.17 -2.44 19.93
CA SER A 415 -3.17 -0.98 19.87
C SER A 415 -3.27 -0.47 18.43
N PHE A 416 -2.58 -1.14 17.49
CA PHE A 416 -2.67 -0.81 16.06
C PHE A 416 -4.09 -1.05 15.52
N PHE A 417 -4.69 -2.19 15.85
CA PHE A 417 -6.06 -2.49 15.42
C PHE A 417 -7.06 -1.48 15.98
N PHE A 418 -6.89 -1.06 17.24
CA PHE A 418 -7.72 -0.01 17.84
C PHE A 418 -7.56 1.32 17.12
N ALA A 419 -6.32 1.76 16.87
CA ALA A 419 -6.06 3.01 16.15
C ALA A 419 -6.62 2.99 14.72
N TYR A 420 -6.44 1.87 14.01
CA TYR A 420 -7.00 1.65 12.68
C TYR A 420 -8.53 1.77 12.67
N SER A 421 -9.20 1.07 13.58
CA SER A 421 -10.67 1.10 13.69
C SER A 421 -11.18 2.49 14.06
N ALA A 422 -10.52 3.19 14.98
CA ALA A 422 -10.88 4.55 15.36
C ALA A 422 -10.76 5.51 14.16
N LEU A 423 -9.68 5.46 13.40
CA LEU A 423 -9.50 6.28 12.21
C LEU A 423 -10.52 5.96 11.12
N ALA A 424 -10.84 4.68 10.90
CA ALA A 424 -11.87 4.27 9.96
C ALA A 424 -13.26 4.84 10.37
N ILE A 425 -13.62 4.81 11.66
CA ILE A 425 -14.87 5.37 12.16
C ILE A 425 -14.88 6.89 12.01
N ILE A 426 -13.80 7.59 12.34
CA ILE A 426 -13.69 9.05 12.18
C ILE A 426 -13.85 9.42 10.70
N ALA A 427 -13.16 8.72 9.80
CA ALA A 427 -13.26 8.97 8.36
C ALA A 427 -14.67 8.71 7.83
N THR A 428 -15.32 7.64 8.30
CA THR A 428 -16.73 7.36 7.97
C THR A 428 -17.61 8.52 8.40
N GLY A 429 -17.42 9.04 9.63
CA GLY A 429 -18.18 10.19 10.13
C GLY A 429 -17.99 11.45 9.27
N VAL A 430 -16.75 11.73 8.82
CA VAL A 430 -16.46 12.86 7.94
C VAL A 430 -17.20 12.73 6.60
N ILE A 431 -17.16 11.55 5.97
CA ILE A 431 -17.84 11.31 4.68
C ILE A 431 -19.38 11.37 4.87
N THR A 432 -19.90 10.73 5.93
CA THR A 432 -21.33 10.72 6.22
C THR A 432 -21.86 12.14 6.50
N ALA A 433 -21.06 13.02 7.10
CA ALA A 433 -21.44 14.42 7.33
C ALA A 433 -21.65 15.21 6.03
N GLU A 434 -21.12 14.75 4.89
CA GLU A 434 -21.40 15.30 3.56
C GLU A 434 -22.70 14.77 2.93
N GLY A 435 -23.45 13.90 3.63
CA GLY A 435 -24.76 13.40 3.20
C GLY A 435 -24.73 12.03 2.50
N TYR A 436 -23.59 11.34 2.47
CA TYR A 436 -23.48 9.98 1.92
C TYR A 436 -24.02 8.94 2.89
N ASN A 437 -24.51 7.82 2.37
CA ASN A 437 -25.01 6.75 3.22
C ASN A 437 -23.88 6.03 3.97
N LEU A 438 -24.22 5.36 5.07
CA LEU A 438 -23.23 4.74 5.97
C LEU A 438 -22.40 3.65 5.29
N THR A 439 -22.99 2.84 4.42
CA THR A 439 -22.28 1.74 3.75
C THR A 439 -21.21 2.27 2.78
N ASP A 440 -21.57 3.28 1.97
CA ASP A 440 -20.67 3.90 1.01
C ASP A 440 -19.55 4.65 1.74
N SER A 441 -19.90 5.40 2.80
CA SER A 441 -18.96 6.15 3.63
C SER A 441 -17.97 5.21 4.34
N PHE A 442 -18.45 4.12 4.93
CA PHE A 442 -17.60 3.17 5.67
C PHE A 442 -16.67 2.41 4.72
N SER A 443 -17.20 1.90 3.59
CA SER A 443 -16.37 1.20 2.61
C SER A 443 -15.27 2.10 2.04
N SER A 444 -15.57 3.37 1.76
CA SER A 444 -14.60 4.36 1.26
C SER A 444 -13.54 4.71 2.29
N ALA A 445 -13.94 4.90 3.56
CA ALA A 445 -13.01 5.15 4.65
C ALA A 445 -12.03 3.99 4.84
N VAL A 446 -12.57 2.75 4.88
CA VAL A 446 -11.76 1.52 4.97
C VAL A 446 -10.87 1.37 3.74
N SER A 447 -11.38 1.64 2.54
CA SER A 447 -10.61 1.61 1.31
C SER A 447 -9.42 2.56 1.33
N CYS A 448 -9.60 3.81 1.79
CA CYS A 448 -8.54 4.79 1.87
C CYS A 448 -7.46 4.42 2.91
N ILE A 449 -7.86 3.95 4.11
CA ILE A 449 -6.89 3.56 5.15
C ILE A 449 -6.20 2.22 4.84
N SER A 450 -6.87 1.32 4.10
CA SER A 450 -6.28 0.06 3.65
C SER A 450 -5.44 0.21 2.38
N ASN A 451 -5.53 1.34 1.69
CA ASN A 451 -4.96 1.54 0.35
C ASN A 451 -5.48 0.52 -0.67
N SER A 452 -6.79 0.23 -0.68
CA SER A 452 -7.40 -0.78 -1.56
C SER A 452 -8.16 -0.22 -2.76
N GLY A 453 -8.42 1.09 -2.78
CA GLY A 453 -8.99 1.82 -3.92
C GLY A 453 -10.45 1.53 -4.27
N GLY A 454 -10.96 0.37 -3.87
CA GLY A 454 -12.34 -0.02 -4.11
C GLY A 454 -13.26 0.49 -3.01
N GLY A 455 -14.47 0.92 -3.37
CA GLY A 455 -15.55 1.25 -2.44
C GLY A 455 -16.84 0.54 -2.83
N LEU A 456 -17.95 0.95 -2.23
CA LEU A 456 -19.29 0.50 -2.56
C LEU A 456 -20.16 1.70 -2.96
N GLY A 457 -21.24 1.43 -3.69
CA GLY A 457 -22.21 2.44 -4.09
C GLY A 457 -21.58 3.57 -4.90
N VAL A 458 -21.72 4.83 -4.43
CA VAL A 458 -21.21 6.03 -5.10
C VAL A 458 -19.68 6.01 -5.27
N PHE A 459 -18.96 5.33 -4.38
CA PHE A 459 -17.49 5.17 -4.42
C PHE A 459 -17.06 3.79 -4.93
N GLY A 460 -18.01 3.02 -5.50
CA GLY A 460 -17.79 1.69 -6.05
C GLY A 460 -17.05 1.68 -7.38
N PRO A 461 -17.05 0.53 -8.11
CA PRO A 461 -16.31 0.32 -9.35
C PRO A 461 -16.54 1.38 -10.42
N HIS A 462 -17.77 1.84 -10.60
CA HIS A 462 -18.14 2.88 -11.58
C HIS A 462 -18.29 4.28 -10.97
N GLY A 463 -17.96 4.41 -9.69
CA GLY A 463 -18.01 5.67 -8.96
C GLY A 463 -16.65 6.34 -8.82
N GLY A 464 -16.62 7.44 -8.06
CA GLY A 464 -15.37 8.18 -7.84
C GLY A 464 -15.48 9.15 -6.67
N PHE A 465 -14.33 9.64 -6.24
CA PHE A 465 -14.19 10.55 -5.10
C PHE A 465 -14.28 12.03 -5.51
N SER A 466 -14.68 12.31 -6.78
CA SER A 466 -14.80 13.69 -7.32
C SER A 466 -15.91 14.49 -6.66
N SER A 467 -16.94 13.83 -6.14
CA SER A 467 -18.11 14.43 -5.51
C SER A 467 -17.86 14.90 -4.07
N LEU A 468 -16.76 14.48 -3.44
CA LEU A 468 -16.39 14.90 -2.09
C LEU A 468 -15.83 16.32 -2.06
N SER A 469 -16.05 17.01 -0.93
CA SER A 469 -15.45 18.32 -0.71
C SER A 469 -13.93 18.28 -0.71
N GLY A 470 -13.29 19.40 -1.06
CA GLY A 470 -11.83 19.49 -1.07
C GLY A 470 -11.18 19.20 0.28
N VAL A 471 -11.87 19.54 1.37
CA VAL A 471 -11.39 19.25 2.74
C VAL A 471 -11.38 17.75 3.00
N THR A 472 -12.44 17.04 2.63
CA THR A 472 -12.52 15.58 2.79
C THR A 472 -11.53 14.86 1.89
N GLN A 473 -11.31 15.33 0.63
CA GLN A 473 -10.29 14.79 -0.25
C GLN A 473 -8.89 14.89 0.37
N VAL A 474 -8.51 16.04 0.93
CA VAL A 474 -7.22 16.21 1.63
C VAL A 474 -7.15 15.33 2.88
N PHE A 475 -8.21 15.24 3.66
CA PHE A 475 -8.26 14.38 4.84
C PHE A 475 -8.08 12.90 4.49
N LEU A 476 -8.76 12.41 3.45
CA LEU A 476 -8.58 11.03 2.96
C LEU A 476 -7.18 10.79 2.40
N SER A 477 -6.57 11.80 1.75
CA SER A 477 -5.16 11.72 1.30
C SER A 477 -4.19 11.51 2.48
N LEU A 478 -4.41 12.20 3.61
CA LEU A 478 -3.64 11.96 4.84
C LEU A 478 -3.85 10.54 5.37
N LEU A 479 -5.08 10.05 5.32
CA LEU A 479 -5.43 8.70 5.75
C LEU A 479 -4.74 7.63 4.89
N MET A 480 -4.64 7.84 3.57
CA MET A 480 -3.88 6.95 2.65
C MET A 480 -2.39 6.87 3.04
N VAL A 481 -1.77 8.00 3.37
CA VAL A 481 -0.37 8.01 3.85
C VAL A 481 -0.24 7.26 5.18
N MET A 482 -1.19 7.46 6.11
CA MET A 482 -1.19 6.74 7.40
C MET A 482 -1.35 5.23 7.21
N GLY A 483 -2.19 4.80 6.28
CA GLY A 483 -2.35 3.39 5.91
C GLY A 483 -1.05 2.80 5.33
N ARG A 484 -0.41 3.55 4.42
CA ARG A 484 0.78 3.10 3.69
C ARG A 484 2.04 3.00 4.55
N LEU A 485 2.28 4.00 5.40
CA LEU A 485 3.48 4.12 6.25
C LEU A 485 3.31 3.47 7.63
N GLU A 486 2.22 2.77 7.83
CA GLU A 486 1.75 2.33 9.15
C GLU A 486 1.39 3.51 10.08
N ILE A 487 0.24 3.41 10.72
CA ILE A 487 -0.40 4.50 11.46
C ILE A 487 0.53 5.14 12.50
N PHE A 488 1.28 4.30 13.25
CA PHE A 488 2.15 4.79 14.32
C PHE A 488 3.36 5.58 13.82
N THR A 489 3.87 5.27 12.63
CA THR A 489 4.96 6.02 12.00
C THR A 489 4.55 7.49 11.80
N VAL A 490 3.36 7.70 11.23
CA VAL A 490 2.85 9.06 10.98
C VAL A 490 2.41 9.74 12.28
N LEU A 491 1.67 9.03 13.15
CA LEU A 491 1.20 9.59 14.43
C LEU A 491 2.35 9.98 15.36
N SER A 492 3.49 9.29 15.30
CA SER A 492 4.65 9.62 16.13
C SER A 492 5.18 11.04 15.88
N LEU A 493 5.05 11.56 14.66
CA LEU A 493 5.45 12.93 14.30
C LEU A 493 4.62 14.00 15.02
N PHE A 494 3.37 13.70 15.38
CA PHE A 494 2.48 14.59 16.09
C PHE A 494 2.66 14.49 17.61
N HIS A 495 3.39 13.50 18.11
CA HIS A 495 3.58 13.33 19.55
C HIS A 495 4.71 14.26 20.08
N PRO A 496 4.46 15.04 21.14
CA PRO A 496 5.46 16.01 21.67
C PRO A 496 6.82 15.40 22.02
N SER A 497 6.88 14.13 22.46
CA SER A 497 8.13 13.45 22.79
C SER A 497 9.04 13.19 21.56
N TYR A 498 8.48 13.24 20.36
CA TYR A 498 9.27 13.11 19.12
C TYR A 498 10.21 14.31 18.93
N TRP A 499 9.77 15.51 19.32
CA TRP A 499 10.49 16.76 19.15
C TRP A 499 11.31 17.14 20.41
N ARG A 500 11.00 16.54 21.56
CA ARG A 500 11.76 16.72 22.79
C ARG A 500 12.92 15.71 22.82
N SER A 501 14.13 16.20 22.69
CA SER A 501 15.37 15.42 22.80
C SER A 501 15.95 15.54 24.20
#